data_6dbf061bb27701a584d2ea23bb5ae56d
#
_entry.id   6dbf061bb27701a584d2ea23bb5ae56d
#
_cell.length_a   1.000
_cell.length_b   1.000
_cell.length_c   1.000
_cell.angle_alpha   90.00
_cell.angle_beta   90.00
_cell.angle_gamma   90.00
#
_symmetry.space_group_name_H-M   'P 1'
#
loop_
_entity.id
_entity.type
_entity.pdbx_description
1 polymer ?
#
loop_
_entity_poly.entity_id
_entity_poly.type
_entity_poly.pdbx_seq_one_letter_code
_entity_poly.pdbx_strand_id
1 'polypeptide(L)'
;MTGRLYALSIPFVLFLFLFTPTISSAQQNKIGYIDLERIRQTYQGFRDAESEFQKAAKAIQDEVQTRQQQVELAQQQHEARKTMLTPERRQTDEEKIVREEQDLLQYIQSSQIQLAQQETELTRPLQETIFNVVETIAKEESFTYIFDSTTLVYVDPLRSQDLTSRVLEELQKEVK
;
A
#
# COMPACT_ATOMS: atom_id res chain seq x y z
N MET A 1 -55.68 -83.66 21.83
CA MET A 1 -55.66 -82.36 22.52
C MET A 1 -54.50 -81.50 21.88
N THR A 2 -54.97 -80.53 21.22
CA THR A 2 -54.18 -79.70 20.28
C THR A 2 -53.48 -78.52 20.99
N GLY A 3 -52.17 -78.45 20.91
CA GLY A 3 -51.40 -77.33 21.38
C GLY A 3 -50.74 -76.56 20.19
N ARG A 4 -51.29 -75.41 19.86
CA ARG A 4 -50.78 -74.51 18.78
C ARG A 4 -49.56 -73.72 19.26
N LEU A 5 -48.41 -73.97 18.61
CA LEU A 5 -47.26 -73.15 18.71
C LEU A 5 -47.37 -71.93 17.73
N TYR A 6 -47.52 -70.74 18.25
CA TYR A 6 -47.44 -69.51 17.45
C TYR A 6 -45.97 -69.08 17.39
N ALA A 7 -45.38 -69.18 16.21
CA ALA A 7 -44.10 -68.67 15.92
C ALA A 7 -44.16 -67.11 15.88
N LEU A 8 -43.42 -66.45 16.74
CA LEU A 8 -43.23 -65.01 16.75
C LEU A 8 -42.22 -64.64 15.64
N SER A 9 -42.73 -64.25 14.50
CA SER A 9 -41.88 -63.58 13.44
C SER A 9 -41.83 -62.08 13.70
N ILE A 10 -40.84 -61.66 14.43
CA ILE A 10 -40.54 -60.24 14.63
C ILE A 10 -39.83 -59.70 13.35
N PRO A 11 -40.32 -58.60 12.76
CA PRO A 11 -39.81 -58.14 11.48
C PRO A 11 -38.38 -57.49 11.64
N PHE A 12 -37.42 -58.14 11.05
CA PHE A 12 -36.04 -57.72 10.86
C PHE A 12 -35.88 -56.49 9.88
N VAL A 13 -36.99 -55.84 9.55
CA VAL A 13 -37.07 -54.81 8.50
C VAL A 13 -36.81 -53.37 9.03
N LEU A 14 -36.75 -53.17 10.36
CA LEU A 14 -36.70 -51.78 10.91
C LEU A 14 -35.31 -51.24 11.21
N PHE A 15 -34.22 -51.93 10.83
CA PHE A 15 -32.85 -51.46 11.17
C PHE A 15 -32.00 -50.96 9.99
N LEU A 16 -32.59 -50.83 8.79
CA LEU A 16 -31.86 -50.44 7.57
C LEU A 16 -31.98 -48.95 7.22
N PHE A 17 -32.50 -48.08 8.11
CA PHE A 17 -32.86 -46.72 7.75
C PHE A 17 -32.04 -45.60 8.45
N LEU A 18 -30.90 -45.91 9.10
CA LEU A 18 -30.13 -44.92 9.85
C LEU A 18 -28.71 -44.65 9.32
N PHE A 19 -28.35 -45.10 8.12
CA PHE A 19 -27.14 -44.67 7.44
C PHE A 19 -27.48 -43.71 6.30
N THR A 20 -28.01 -42.53 6.63
CA THR A 20 -27.95 -41.42 5.70
C THR A 20 -26.51 -40.91 5.73
N PRO A 21 -25.72 -41.02 4.65
CA PRO A 21 -24.44 -40.34 4.59
C PRO A 21 -24.75 -38.85 4.67
N THR A 22 -24.36 -38.21 5.77
CA THR A 22 -24.27 -36.77 5.83
C THR A 22 -23.21 -36.35 4.80
N ILE A 23 -23.66 -35.94 3.62
CA ILE A 23 -22.78 -35.28 2.64
C ILE A 23 -22.37 -34.00 3.32
N SER A 24 -21.20 -34.05 3.99
CA SER A 24 -20.50 -32.88 4.45
C SER A 24 -20.14 -32.10 3.18
N SER A 25 -20.93 -31.10 2.84
CA SER A 25 -20.53 -30.13 1.83
C SER A 25 -19.22 -29.52 2.33
N ALA A 26 -18.10 -30.03 1.86
CA ALA A 26 -16.82 -29.37 2.01
C ALA A 26 -17.03 -27.97 1.42
N GLN A 27 -17.08 -26.97 2.28
CA GLN A 27 -17.25 -25.58 1.88
C GLN A 27 -16.07 -25.25 0.98
N GLN A 28 -16.33 -25.21 -0.30
CA GLN A 28 -15.28 -24.95 -1.30
C GLN A 28 -14.83 -23.51 -1.10
N ASN A 29 -13.61 -23.31 -0.57
CA ASN A 29 -13.04 -22.00 -0.37
C ASN A 29 -12.96 -21.26 -1.70
N LYS A 30 -13.69 -20.16 -1.82
CA LYS A 30 -13.62 -19.28 -2.98
C LYS A 30 -12.37 -18.42 -2.85
N ILE A 31 -11.47 -18.53 -3.80
CA ILE A 31 -10.18 -17.82 -3.81
C ILE A 31 -10.20 -16.79 -4.93
N GLY A 32 -9.85 -15.56 -4.58
CA GLY A 32 -9.61 -14.48 -5.51
C GLY A 32 -8.17 -14.01 -5.50
N TYR A 33 -7.79 -13.26 -6.51
CA TYR A 33 -6.55 -12.51 -6.53
C TYR A 33 -6.73 -11.16 -7.22
N ILE A 34 -5.87 -10.22 -6.86
CA ILE A 34 -5.79 -8.88 -7.46
C ILE A 34 -4.34 -8.60 -7.85
N ASP A 35 -4.15 -7.81 -8.88
CA ASP A 35 -2.85 -7.26 -9.26
C ASP A 35 -2.76 -5.83 -8.71
N LEU A 36 -2.14 -5.70 -7.52
CA LEU A 36 -1.98 -4.40 -6.86
C LEU A 36 -1.13 -3.44 -7.68
N GLU A 37 -0.14 -3.93 -8.41
CA GLU A 37 0.71 -3.08 -9.25
C GLU A 37 -0.10 -2.48 -10.39
N ARG A 38 -0.91 -3.29 -11.07
CA ARG A 38 -1.83 -2.82 -12.11
C ARG A 38 -2.86 -1.82 -11.55
N ILE A 39 -3.38 -2.06 -10.34
CA ILE A 39 -4.30 -1.13 -9.68
C ILE A 39 -3.60 0.20 -9.44
N ARG A 40 -2.39 0.21 -8.88
CA ARG A 40 -1.60 1.42 -8.62
C ARG A 40 -1.33 2.21 -9.90
N GLN A 41 -0.97 1.54 -10.98
CA GLN A 41 -0.71 2.18 -12.28
C GLN A 41 -1.97 2.75 -12.93
N THR A 42 -3.13 2.15 -12.68
CA THR A 42 -4.38 2.48 -13.38
C THR A 42 -5.25 3.45 -12.59
N TYR A 43 -5.26 3.35 -11.25
CA TYR A 43 -6.11 4.17 -10.40
C TYR A 43 -5.65 5.64 -10.39
N GLN A 44 -6.58 6.56 -10.75
CA GLN A 44 -6.27 7.99 -10.89
C GLN A 44 -5.70 8.60 -9.61
N GLY A 45 -6.18 8.18 -8.44
CA GLY A 45 -5.70 8.68 -7.16
C GLY A 45 -4.17 8.56 -6.98
N PHE A 46 -3.56 7.47 -7.45
CA PHE A 46 -2.10 7.32 -7.39
C PHE A 46 -1.37 8.25 -8.35
N ARG A 47 -1.91 8.50 -9.55
CA ARG A 47 -1.31 9.48 -10.46
C ARG A 47 -1.36 10.89 -9.92
N ASP A 48 -2.46 11.24 -9.25
CA ASP A 48 -2.61 12.55 -8.61
C ASP A 48 -1.65 12.69 -7.43
N ALA A 49 -1.55 11.65 -6.57
CA ALA A 49 -0.59 11.59 -5.47
C ALA A 49 0.86 11.70 -5.95
N GLU A 50 1.22 10.96 -7.01
CA GLU A 50 2.55 11.03 -7.64
C GLU A 50 2.86 12.43 -8.16
N SER A 51 1.88 13.07 -8.85
CA SER A 51 2.04 14.44 -9.35
C SER A 51 2.25 15.44 -8.23
N GLU A 52 1.54 15.28 -7.11
CA GLU A 52 1.69 16.14 -5.93
C GLU A 52 3.04 15.92 -5.24
N PHE A 53 3.45 14.68 -5.09
CA PHE A 53 4.77 14.32 -4.57
C PHE A 53 5.91 14.92 -5.41
N GLN A 54 5.81 14.79 -6.73
CA GLN A 54 6.83 15.35 -7.65
C GLN A 54 6.92 16.87 -7.57
N LYS A 55 5.79 17.57 -7.40
CA LYS A 55 5.79 19.03 -7.19
C LYS A 55 6.53 19.41 -5.89
N ALA A 56 6.27 18.67 -4.81
CA ALA A 56 6.93 18.91 -3.54
C ALA A 56 8.43 18.62 -3.61
N ALA A 57 8.81 17.49 -4.23
CA ALA A 57 10.21 17.12 -4.43
C ALA A 57 10.95 18.16 -5.26
N LYS A 58 10.29 18.67 -6.33
CA LYS A 58 10.88 19.74 -7.15
C LYS A 58 11.06 21.04 -6.35
N ALA A 59 10.09 21.45 -5.56
CA ALA A 59 10.20 22.65 -4.74
C ALA A 59 11.38 22.57 -3.75
N ILE A 60 11.57 21.42 -3.13
CA ILE A 60 12.72 21.17 -2.24
C ILE A 60 14.03 21.22 -3.03
N GLN A 61 14.09 20.60 -4.20
CA GLN A 61 15.28 20.63 -5.05
C GLN A 61 15.65 22.05 -5.46
N ASP A 62 14.67 22.86 -5.86
CA ASP A 62 14.88 24.26 -6.24
C ASP A 62 15.39 25.09 -5.06
N GLU A 63 14.85 24.86 -3.84
CA GLU A 63 15.31 25.51 -2.61
C GLU A 63 16.74 25.10 -2.22
N VAL A 64 17.07 23.80 -2.30
CA VAL A 64 18.44 23.31 -2.06
C VAL A 64 19.42 23.98 -3.02
N GLN A 65 19.07 24.04 -4.30
CA GLN A 65 19.91 24.70 -5.31
C GLN A 65 20.10 26.20 -4.99
N THR A 66 19.05 26.89 -4.58
CA THR A 66 19.11 28.30 -4.19
C THR A 66 20.03 28.51 -3.00
N ARG A 67 19.93 27.70 -1.96
CA ARG A 67 20.79 27.75 -0.77
C ARG A 67 22.26 27.44 -1.09
N GLN A 68 22.49 26.45 -1.96
CA GLN A 68 23.85 26.12 -2.44
C GLN A 68 24.48 27.32 -3.15
N GLN A 69 23.74 27.98 -4.05
CA GLN A 69 24.23 29.18 -4.75
C GLN A 69 24.51 30.34 -3.78
N GLN A 70 23.68 30.48 -2.72
CA GLN A 70 23.92 31.53 -1.71
C GLN A 70 25.22 31.28 -0.92
N VAL A 71 25.47 30.06 -0.49
CA VAL A 71 26.71 29.66 0.19
C VAL A 71 27.92 29.89 -0.73
N GLU A 72 27.83 29.42 -1.97
CA GLU A 72 28.93 29.62 -2.95
C GLU A 72 29.21 31.08 -3.20
N LEU A 73 28.19 31.92 -3.37
CA LEU A 73 28.35 33.38 -3.54
C LEU A 73 28.97 34.03 -2.29
N ALA A 74 28.54 33.61 -1.09
CA ALA A 74 29.13 34.13 0.16
C ALA A 74 30.62 33.79 0.27
N GLN A 75 31.00 32.54 -0.08
CA GLN A 75 32.39 32.10 -0.12
C GLN A 75 33.21 32.91 -1.13
N GLN A 76 32.71 33.07 -2.35
CA GLN A 76 33.37 33.85 -3.40
C GLN A 76 33.55 35.31 -2.99
N GLN A 77 32.53 35.94 -2.41
CA GLN A 77 32.59 37.31 -1.92
C GLN A 77 33.57 37.47 -0.75
N HIS A 78 33.62 36.51 0.16
CA HIS A 78 34.59 36.51 1.27
C HIS A 78 36.00 36.41 0.73
N GLU A 79 36.31 35.48 -0.15
CA GLU A 79 37.65 35.28 -0.69
C GLU A 79 38.13 36.53 -1.49
N ALA A 80 37.25 37.15 -2.29
CA ALA A 80 37.56 38.35 -3.04
C ALA A 80 37.91 39.57 -2.14
N ARG A 81 37.37 39.63 -0.90
CA ARG A 81 37.56 40.75 0.03
C ARG A 81 38.50 40.43 1.19
N LYS A 82 38.91 39.21 1.37
CA LYS A 82 39.65 38.66 2.52
C LYS A 82 40.89 39.49 2.90
N THR A 83 41.64 39.98 1.90
CA THR A 83 42.85 40.80 2.12
C THR A 83 42.54 42.21 2.56
N MET A 84 41.32 42.71 2.34
CA MET A 84 40.88 44.07 2.69
C MET A 84 40.13 44.12 4.02
N LEU A 85 39.76 42.97 4.57
CA LEU A 85 38.98 42.87 5.81
C LEU A 85 39.92 42.93 7.04
N THR A 86 39.42 43.54 8.13
CA THR A 86 40.05 43.39 9.45
C THR A 86 39.95 41.96 9.96
N PRO A 87 40.83 41.51 10.86
CA PRO A 87 40.74 40.13 11.42
C PRO A 87 39.36 39.78 11.99
N GLU A 88 38.74 40.73 12.72
CA GLU A 88 37.42 40.54 13.35
C GLU A 88 36.31 40.39 12.29
N ARG A 89 36.36 41.21 11.24
CA ARG A 89 35.41 41.12 10.13
C ARG A 89 35.57 39.82 9.35
N ARG A 90 36.79 39.37 9.14
CA ARG A 90 37.08 38.09 8.47
C ARG A 90 36.51 36.92 9.24
N GLN A 91 36.74 36.88 10.56
CA GLN A 91 36.19 35.86 11.42
C GLN A 91 34.64 35.84 11.40
N THR A 92 34.00 37.02 11.48
CA THR A 92 32.53 37.13 11.41
C THR A 92 31.98 36.61 10.09
N ASP A 93 32.62 36.93 8.96
CA ASP A 93 32.19 36.44 7.63
C ASP A 93 32.37 34.91 7.52
N GLU A 94 33.50 34.37 8.00
CA GLU A 94 33.76 32.91 8.04
C GLU A 94 32.72 32.18 8.90
N GLU A 95 32.43 32.69 10.11
CA GLU A 95 31.41 32.12 10.98
C GLU A 95 30.00 32.13 10.35
N LYS A 96 29.69 33.16 9.56
CA LYS A 96 28.44 33.28 8.83
C LYS A 96 28.34 32.20 7.74
N ILE A 97 29.40 32.04 6.94
CA ILE A 97 29.46 31.02 5.89
C ILE A 97 29.30 29.63 6.49
N VAL A 98 30.00 29.32 7.58
CA VAL A 98 29.86 28.01 8.27
C VAL A 98 28.43 27.78 8.74
N ARG A 99 27.75 28.81 9.27
CA ARG A 99 26.32 28.67 9.65
C ARG A 99 25.44 28.42 8.43
N GLU A 100 25.62 29.11 7.32
CA GLU A 100 24.84 28.90 6.10
C GLU A 100 25.04 27.49 5.51
N GLU A 101 26.28 26.96 5.58
CA GLU A 101 26.57 25.56 5.21
C GLU A 101 25.88 24.56 6.13
N GLN A 102 25.90 24.80 7.45
CA GLN A 102 25.20 23.93 8.43
C GLN A 102 23.69 23.98 8.22
N ASP A 103 23.13 25.15 8.00
CA ASP A 103 21.68 25.32 7.71
C ASP A 103 21.29 24.62 6.42
N LEU A 104 22.12 24.65 5.38
CA LEU A 104 21.91 23.91 4.14
C LEU A 104 21.88 22.38 4.39
N LEU A 105 22.87 21.86 5.12
CA LEU A 105 22.93 20.43 5.46
C LEU A 105 21.71 19.98 6.29
N GLN A 106 21.34 20.79 7.27
CA GLN A 106 20.15 20.53 8.09
C GLN A 106 18.87 20.55 7.24
N TYR A 107 18.75 21.51 6.32
CA TYR A 107 17.62 21.58 5.40
C TYR A 107 17.52 20.34 4.52
N ILE A 108 18.64 19.87 3.94
CA ILE A 108 18.68 18.66 3.13
C ILE A 108 18.18 17.45 3.94
N GLN A 109 18.68 17.26 5.17
CA GLN A 109 18.29 16.15 6.02
C GLN A 109 16.81 16.20 6.41
N SER A 110 16.33 17.38 6.85
CA SER A 110 14.92 17.54 7.23
C SER A 110 13.98 17.38 6.04
N SER A 111 14.38 17.82 4.86
CA SER A 111 13.60 17.68 3.62
C SER A 111 13.46 16.22 3.17
N GLN A 112 14.47 15.37 3.37
CA GLN A 112 14.38 13.95 3.10
C GLN A 112 13.31 13.27 3.98
N ILE A 113 13.29 13.63 5.28
CA ILE A 113 12.28 13.14 6.22
C ILE A 113 10.88 13.64 5.82
N GLN A 114 10.77 14.91 5.47
CA GLN A 114 9.53 15.53 5.02
C GLN A 114 8.97 14.84 3.77
N LEU A 115 9.80 14.56 2.77
CA LEU A 115 9.38 13.86 1.55
C LEU A 115 8.87 12.44 1.85
N ALA A 116 9.57 11.69 2.70
CA ALA A 116 9.14 10.36 3.11
C ALA A 116 7.80 10.37 3.86
N GLN A 117 7.58 11.36 4.72
CA GLN A 117 6.31 11.55 5.40
C GLN A 117 5.19 11.91 4.41
N GLN A 118 5.45 12.83 3.49
CA GLN A 118 4.49 13.27 2.49
C GLN A 118 4.10 12.13 1.54
N GLU A 119 5.05 11.29 1.10
CA GLU A 119 4.76 10.10 0.31
C GLU A 119 3.80 9.16 1.06
N THR A 120 4.08 8.93 2.35
CA THR A 120 3.22 8.11 3.19
C THR A 120 1.82 8.72 3.36
N GLU A 121 1.73 10.02 3.59
CA GLU A 121 0.44 10.73 3.75
C GLU A 121 -0.40 10.71 2.48
N LEU A 122 0.24 10.80 1.31
CA LEU A 122 -0.44 10.75 0.02
C LEU A 122 -0.88 9.33 -0.36
N THR A 123 -0.10 8.31 -0.03
CA THR A 123 -0.35 6.93 -0.46
C THR A 123 -1.20 6.11 0.50
N ARG A 124 -1.10 6.36 1.81
CA ARG A 124 -1.85 5.62 2.84
C ARG A 124 -3.37 5.64 2.63
N PRO A 125 -4.04 6.79 2.42
CA PRO A 125 -5.48 6.81 2.22
C PRO A 125 -5.90 6.02 0.96
N LEU A 126 -5.07 6.01 -0.09
CA LEU A 126 -5.33 5.24 -1.29
C LEU A 126 -5.26 3.74 -1.04
N GLN A 127 -4.29 3.30 -0.24
CA GLN A 127 -4.17 1.89 0.17
C GLN A 127 -5.36 1.46 1.02
N GLU A 128 -5.79 2.31 1.96
CA GLU A 128 -6.98 2.07 2.80
C GLU A 128 -8.24 1.96 1.94
N THR A 129 -8.41 2.83 0.94
CA THR A 129 -9.53 2.78 0.00
C THR A 129 -9.53 1.47 -0.79
N ILE A 130 -8.38 1.05 -1.34
CA ILE A 130 -8.27 -0.23 -2.05
C ILE A 130 -8.63 -1.39 -1.12
N PHE A 131 -8.11 -1.40 0.10
CA PHE A 131 -8.40 -2.44 1.08
C PHE A 131 -9.90 -2.54 1.38
N ASN A 132 -10.56 -1.40 1.61
CA ASN A 132 -12.00 -1.35 1.88
C ASN A 132 -12.84 -1.86 0.70
N VAL A 133 -12.46 -1.50 -0.52
CA VAL A 133 -13.12 -2.01 -1.75
C VAL A 133 -12.93 -3.52 -1.88
N VAL A 134 -11.71 -4.02 -1.69
CA VAL A 134 -11.43 -5.47 -1.73
C VAL A 134 -12.19 -6.22 -0.64
N GLU A 135 -12.26 -5.67 0.58
CA GLU A 135 -13.02 -6.27 1.69
C GLU A 135 -14.52 -6.32 1.37
N THR A 136 -15.06 -5.26 0.78
CA THR A 136 -16.47 -5.19 0.37
C THR A 136 -16.78 -6.27 -0.67
N ILE A 137 -15.98 -6.36 -1.74
CA ILE A 137 -16.12 -7.39 -2.76
C ILE A 137 -15.99 -8.81 -2.16
N ALA A 138 -15.03 -9.00 -1.25
CA ALA A 138 -14.83 -10.28 -0.59
C ALA A 138 -16.08 -10.73 0.18
N LYS A 139 -16.71 -9.81 0.92
CA LYS A 139 -17.94 -10.09 1.68
C LYS A 139 -19.14 -10.32 0.78
N GLU A 140 -19.36 -9.46 -0.21
CA GLU A 140 -20.49 -9.55 -1.13
C GLU A 140 -20.48 -10.84 -1.95
N GLU A 141 -19.30 -11.24 -2.44
CA GLU A 141 -19.14 -12.41 -3.29
C GLU A 141 -18.69 -13.68 -2.55
N SER A 142 -18.61 -13.62 -1.21
CA SER A 142 -18.25 -14.76 -0.34
C SER A 142 -16.88 -15.37 -0.65
N PHE A 143 -15.88 -14.55 -0.95
CA PHE A 143 -14.50 -15.00 -1.05
C PHE A 143 -13.94 -15.35 0.33
N THR A 144 -13.25 -16.49 0.43
CA THR A 144 -12.55 -16.90 1.65
C THR A 144 -11.20 -16.20 1.76
N TYR A 145 -10.50 -16.04 0.63
CA TYR A 145 -9.19 -15.37 0.54
C TYR A 145 -9.11 -14.57 -0.75
N ILE A 146 -8.48 -13.40 -0.66
CA ILE A 146 -8.03 -12.61 -1.81
C ILE A 146 -6.55 -12.32 -1.61
N PHE A 147 -5.73 -12.70 -2.59
CA PHE A 147 -4.27 -12.55 -2.56
C PHE A 147 -3.81 -11.46 -3.54
N ASP A 148 -2.64 -10.88 -3.26
CA ASP A 148 -1.94 -10.11 -4.27
C ASP A 148 -1.21 -11.06 -5.23
N SER A 149 -1.51 -10.96 -6.52
CA SER A 149 -0.93 -11.82 -7.56
C SER A 149 0.60 -11.67 -7.66
N THR A 150 1.16 -10.52 -7.28
CA THR A 150 2.60 -10.27 -7.31
C THR A 150 3.38 -11.12 -6.31
N THR A 151 2.70 -11.64 -5.28
CA THR A 151 3.30 -12.52 -4.26
C THR A 151 3.11 -14.00 -4.57
N LEU A 152 2.33 -14.35 -5.60
CA LEU A 152 2.00 -15.73 -5.96
C LEU A 152 2.92 -16.23 -7.08
N VAL A 153 3.51 -17.42 -6.87
CA VAL A 153 4.34 -18.09 -7.89
C VAL A 153 3.47 -18.73 -8.98
N TYR A 154 2.28 -19.20 -8.61
CA TYR A 154 1.33 -19.86 -9.51
C TYR A 154 -0.11 -19.59 -9.08
N VAL A 155 -0.98 -19.38 -10.06
CA VAL A 155 -2.41 -19.20 -9.89
C VAL A 155 -3.13 -20.16 -10.84
N ASP A 156 -4.00 -21.02 -10.31
CA ASP A 156 -4.85 -21.89 -11.14
C ASP A 156 -6.07 -21.07 -11.61
N PRO A 157 -6.19 -20.79 -12.92
CA PRO A 157 -7.28 -19.96 -13.45
C PRO A 157 -8.68 -20.64 -13.34
N LEU A 158 -8.72 -21.95 -13.12
CA LEU A 158 -9.98 -22.68 -12.96
C LEU A 158 -10.49 -22.69 -11.52
N ARG A 159 -9.61 -22.40 -10.54
CA ARG A 159 -9.91 -22.45 -9.10
C ARG A 159 -9.81 -21.12 -8.39
N SER A 160 -9.41 -20.07 -9.10
CA SER A 160 -9.27 -18.72 -8.58
C SER A 160 -9.82 -17.70 -9.56
N GLN A 161 -10.21 -16.54 -9.06
CA GLN A 161 -10.83 -15.48 -9.84
C GLN A 161 -9.97 -14.22 -9.79
N ASP A 162 -9.67 -13.64 -10.95
CA ASP A 162 -9.06 -12.31 -11.04
C ASP A 162 -10.11 -11.23 -10.76
N LEU A 163 -9.89 -10.45 -9.71
CA LEU A 163 -10.76 -9.39 -9.26
C LEU A 163 -10.22 -8.00 -9.60
N THR A 164 -9.07 -7.92 -10.26
CA THR A 164 -8.37 -6.64 -10.53
C THR A 164 -9.26 -5.62 -11.23
N SER A 165 -9.95 -6.06 -12.31
CA SER A 165 -10.85 -5.18 -13.06
C SER A 165 -12.06 -4.75 -12.23
N ARG A 166 -12.61 -5.66 -11.42
CA ARG A 166 -13.75 -5.39 -10.54
C ARG A 166 -13.40 -4.36 -9.47
N VAL A 167 -12.20 -4.48 -8.85
CA VAL A 167 -11.69 -3.50 -7.89
C VAL A 167 -11.51 -2.14 -8.55
N LEU A 168 -10.94 -2.09 -9.76
CA LEU A 168 -10.77 -0.83 -10.49
C LEU A 168 -12.10 -0.15 -10.82
N GLU A 169 -13.13 -0.91 -11.18
CA GLU A 169 -14.48 -0.38 -11.43
C GLU A 169 -15.09 0.26 -10.17
N GLU A 170 -14.96 -0.39 -9.01
CA GLU A 170 -15.47 0.16 -7.76
C GLU A 170 -14.70 1.42 -7.32
N LEU A 171 -13.36 1.38 -7.41
CA LEU A 171 -12.52 2.56 -7.12
C LEU A 171 -12.88 3.78 -7.97
N GLN A 172 -13.29 3.59 -9.24
CA GLN A 172 -13.72 4.69 -10.10
C GLN A 172 -15.06 5.31 -9.69
N LYS A 173 -15.90 4.58 -8.96
CA LYS A 173 -17.18 5.10 -8.46
C LYS A 173 -16.99 6.00 -7.22
N GLU A 174 -15.96 5.73 -6.40
CA GLU A 174 -15.68 6.53 -5.20
C GLU A 174 -15.07 7.91 -5.52
N VAL A 175 -14.51 8.09 -6.70
CA VAL A 175 -13.88 9.36 -7.14
C VAL A 175 -14.90 10.38 -7.65
N LYS A 176 -16.19 10.05 -7.71
CA LYS A 176 -17.29 10.97 -8.11
C LYS A 176 -17.95 11.62 -6.91
#